data_c230fb1d8427a8e6f969e8f920f00e20
#
_entry.id   c230fb1d8427a8e6f969e8f920f00e20
#
_cell.length_a   1.000
_cell.length_b   1.000
_cell.length_c   1.000
_cell.angle_alpha   90.00
_cell.angle_beta   90.00
_cell.angle_gamma   90.00
#
_symmetry.space_group_name_H-M   'P 1'
#
loop_
_entity.id
_entity.type
_entity.pdbx_description
1 polymer ?
#
loop_
_entity_poly.entity_id
_entity_poly.type
_entity_poly.pdbx_seq_one_letter_code
_entity_poly.pdbx_strand_id
1 'polypeptide(L)'
;MKIVNLTAETKQLYFVCLEDWSEEMQEAGKHKAVWYDQMKERGLRVKLAEDERGRIGGMIQYAPIESSFAQGQGLYIIYCIWVHGHKQGRGNFQGRGMGPALLRAAEEDARELGAKGMAAWGILLPFFMRASWFKRQGYHKADRMGMQALLWKPFAQDAAPPQWVRPRKKPERIPGQVTVTAFLTGWCPAQNLAYERAKRAAAEMGERVVFEGIDTLDRKQFLEWGLSDALYIDGRPVRTGPPPSLEKIRKLIAKKLKPLSR
;
A
#
# COMPACT_ATOMS: atom_id res chain seq x y z
N MET A 1 3.76 14.46 -22.72
CA MET A 1 3.29 13.63 -21.60
C MET A 1 1.82 13.28 -21.82
N LYS A 2 1.44 11.99 -21.67
CA LYS A 2 0.05 11.49 -21.80
C LYS A 2 -0.32 10.71 -20.54
N ILE A 3 -1.61 10.71 -20.17
CA ILE A 3 -2.17 9.79 -19.18
C ILE A 3 -2.91 8.70 -19.95
N VAL A 4 -2.53 7.47 -19.70
CA VAL A 4 -3.05 6.28 -20.39
C VAL A 4 -3.64 5.28 -19.37
N ASN A 5 -4.57 4.46 -19.83
CA ASN A 5 -5.09 3.37 -19.00
C ASN A 5 -4.10 2.19 -18.98
N LEU A 6 -4.23 1.35 -17.98
CA LEU A 6 -3.46 0.10 -17.90
C LEU A 6 -3.86 -0.84 -19.05
N THR A 7 -2.88 -1.38 -19.76
CA THR A 7 -3.05 -2.37 -20.84
C THR A 7 -2.42 -3.71 -20.45
N ALA A 8 -2.64 -4.76 -21.22
CA ALA A 8 -2.02 -6.05 -21.01
C ALA A 8 -0.48 -5.97 -20.96
N GLU A 9 0.10 -5.16 -21.86
CA GLU A 9 1.56 -4.98 -22.00
C GLU A 9 2.18 -4.23 -20.81
N THR A 10 1.41 -3.34 -20.16
CA THR A 10 1.89 -2.51 -19.05
C THR A 10 1.58 -3.09 -17.67
N LYS A 11 0.79 -4.19 -17.57
CA LYS A 11 0.40 -4.82 -16.31
C LYS A 11 1.60 -5.24 -15.46
N GLN A 12 2.57 -5.94 -16.07
CA GLN A 12 3.73 -6.43 -15.32
C GLN A 12 4.51 -5.27 -14.71
N LEU A 13 4.71 -4.19 -15.47
CA LEU A 13 5.37 -2.99 -14.99
C LEU A 13 4.61 -2.33 -13.82
N TYR A 14 3.28 -2.29 -13.91
CA TYR A 14 2.43 -1.79 -12.84
C TYR A 14 2.51 -2.69 -11.58
N PHE A 15 2.56 -4.02 -11.73
CA PHE A 15 2.62 -4.94 -10.59
C PHE A 15 3.89 -4.76 -9.76
N VAL A 16 5.00 -4.35 -10.37
CA VAL A 16 6.26 -4.07 -9.69
C VAL A 16 6.47 -2.59 -9.35
N CYS A 17 5.42 -1.78 -9.38
CA CYS A 17 5.48 -0.34 -9.11
C CYS A 17 6.57 0.41 -9.92
N LEU A 18 6.74 0.06 -11.19
CA LEU A 18 7.76 0.60 -12.11
C LEU A 18 9.21 0.23 -11.75
N GLU A 19 9.42 -0.72 -10.86
CA GLU A 19 10.74 -1.20 -10.41
C GLU A 19 11.08 -2.55 -11.03
N ASP A 20 11.07 -2.62 -12.37
CA ASP A 20 11.19 -3.85 -13.17
C ASP A 20 12.59 -4.49 -13.16
N TRP A 21 13.60 -3.82 -12.61
CA TRP A 21 14.97 -4.32 -12.46
C TRP A 21 15.22 -5.11 -11.16
N SER A 22 14.28 -5.14 -10.22
CA SER A 22 14.45 -5.77 -8.91
C SER A 22 13.78 -7.14 -8.86
N GLU A 23 14.56 -8.20 -8.62
CA GLU A 23 14.04 -9.57 -8.45
C GLU A 23 13.08 -9.67 -7.27
N GLU A 24 13.41 -9.03 -6.13
CA GLU A 24 12.51 -9.00 -4.99
C GLU A 24 11.17 -8.29 -5.32
N MET A 25 11.20 -7.24 -6.16
CA MET A 25 9.97 -6.57 -6.61
C MET A 25 9.18 -7.46 -7.57
N GLN A 26 9.82 -8.30 -8.38
CA GLN A 26 9.13 -9.29 -9.21
C GLN A 26 8.39 -10.33 -8.35
N GLU A 27 9.03 -10.82 -7.28
CA GLU A 27 8.40 -11.73 -6.32
C GLU A 27 7.20 -11.05 -5.63
N ALA A 28 7.41 -9.87 -5.08
CA ALA A 28 6.40 -9.07 -4.38
C ALA A 28 5.23 -8.65 -5.31
N GLY A 29 5.51 -8.45 -6.57
CA GLY A 29 4.55 -8.09 -7.62
C GLY A 29 3.50 -9.18 -7.87
N LYS A 30 3.79 -10.44 -7.57
CA LYS A 30 2.84 -11.56 -7.69
C LYS A 30 1.62 -11.34 -6.78
N HIS A 31 1.83 -10.87 -5.56
CA HIS A 31 0.73 -10.53 -4.65
C HIS A 31 -0.12 -9.38 -5.20
N LYS A 32 0.53 -8.38 -5.82
CA LYS A 32 -0.19 -7.28 -6.43
C LYS A 32 -1.01 -7.72 -7.65
N ALA A 33 -0.55 -8.71 -8.39
CA ALA A 33 -1.33 -9.31 -9.47
C ALA A 33 -2.61 -9.98 -8.96
N VAL A 34 -2.52 -10.78 -7.88
CA VAL A 34 -3.68 -11.40 -7.22
C VAL A 34 -4.66 -10.33 -6.70
N TRP A 35 -4.14 -9.32 -6.00
CA TRP A 35 -4.94 -8.19 -5.53
C TRP A 35 -5.64 -7.46 -6.68
N TYR A 36 -4.91 -7.17 -7.76
CA TYR A 36 -5.46 -6.51 -8.94
C TYR A 36 -6.62 -7.31 -9.56
N ASP A 37 -6.45 -8.62 -9.71
CA ASP A 37 -7.47 -9.47 -10.34
C ASP A 37 -8.77 -9.53 -9.55
N GLN A 38 -8.72 -9.46 -8.22
CA GLN A 38 -9.91 -9.36 -7.39
C GLN A 38 -10.49 -7.94 -7.36
N MET A 39 -9.63 -6.93 -7.32
CA MET A 39 -10.07 -5.55 -7.15
C MET A 39 -10.59 -4.91 -8.43
N LYS A 40 -10.18 -5.37 -9.63
CA LYS A 40 -10.75 -4.89 -10.91
C LYS A 40 -12.25 -5.12 -10.97
N GLU A 41 -12.73 -6.26 -10.47
CA GLU A 41 -14.16 -6.58 -10.40
C GLU A 41 -14.92 -5.73 -9.35
N ARG A 42 -14.16 -5.10 -8.42
CA ARG A 42 -14.68 -4.19 -7.39
C ARG A 42 -14.49 -2.71 -7.74
N GLY A 43 -14.18 -2.41 -9.00
CA GLY A 43 -14.08 -1.04 -9.50
C GLY A 43 -12.69 -0.39 -9.34
N LEU A 44 -11.62 -1.17 -9.17
CA LEU A 44 -10.25 -0.65 -9.20
C LEU A 44 -9.95 -0.02 -10.55
N ARG A 45 -9.37 1.17 -10.49
CA ARG A 45 -8.91 1.95 -11.63
C ARG A 45 -7.41 2.19 -11.53
N VAL A 46 -6.73 2.15 -12.66
CA VAL A 46 -5.29 2.42 -12.76
C VAL A 46 -5.04 3.31 -13.97
N LYS A 47 -4.29 4.40 -13.75
CA LYS A 47 -3.78 5.23 -14.83
C LYS A 47 -2.26 5.33 -14.75
N LEU A 48 -1.63 5.42 -15.91
CA LEU A 48 -0.18 5.53 -16.06
C LEU A 48 0.18 6.86 -16.74
N ALA A 49 1.31 7.43 -16.33
CA ALA A 49 1.87 8.62 -17.00
C ALA A 49 3.01 8.21 -17.92
N GLU A 50 2.86 8.54 -19.19
CA GLU A 50 3.80 8.28 -20.27
C GLU A 50 4.49 9.57 -20.69
N ASP A 51 5.82 9.56 -20.87
CA ASP A 51 6.58 10.68 -21.38
C ASP A 51 6.46 10.80 -22.91
N GLU A 52 7.12 11.79 -23.50
CA GLU A 52 7.11 12.04 -24.96
C GLU A 52 7.79 10.93 -25.78
N ARG A 53 8.56 10.05 -25.12
CA ARG A 53 9.24 8.91 -25.73
C ARG A 53 8.50 7.58 -25.52
N GLY A 54 7.26 7.61 -25.05
CA GLY A 54 6.48 6.40 -24.78
C GLY A 54 6.89 5.64 -23.51
N ARG A 55 7.68 6.23 -22.61
CA ARG A 55 8.12 5.55 -21.40
C ARG A 55 7.19 5.85 -20.23
N ILE A 56 6.70 4.81 -19.56
CA ILE A 56 5.92 4.96 -18.35
C ILE A 56 6.84 5.36 -17.19
N GLY A 57 6.55 6.51 -16.59
CA GLY A 57 7.31 7.08 -15.48
C GLY A 57 6.49 7.33 -14.22
N GLY A 58 5.16 7.15 -14.27
CA GLY A 58 4.28 7.34 -13.13
C GLY A 58 3.05 6.47 -13.19
N MET A 59 2.42 6.24 -12.04
CA MET A 59 1.17 5.49 -11.91
C MET A 59 0.31 6.04 -10.78
N ILE A 60 -1.01 5.85 -10.90
CA ILE A 60 -1.99 6.03 -9.83
C ILE A 60 -2.95 4.86 -9.84
N GLN A 61 -3.34 4.39 -8.64
CA GLN A 61 -4.35 3.35 -8.45
C GLN A 61 -5.37 3.81 -7.40
N TYR A 62 -6.64 3.66 -7.70
CA TYR A 62 -7.75 4.08 -6.86
C TYR A 62 -8.97 3.18 -7.07
N ALA A 63 -9.80 3.07 -6.05
CA ALA A 63 -10.99 2.19 -6.06
C ALA A 63 -12.12 2.80 -5.24
N PRO A 64 -13.35 2.28 -5.34
CA PRO A 64 -14.43 2.61 -4.41
C PRO A 64 -13.99 2.39 -2.97
N ILE A 65 -14.28 3.36 -2.10
CA ILE A 65 -13.82 3.36 -0.71
C ILE A 65 -14.34 2.19 0.10
N GLU A 66 -15.50 1.67 -0.26
CA GLU A 66 -16.16 0.52 0.36
C GLU A 66 -15.31 -0.75 0.29
N SER A 67 -14.43 -0.85 -0.71
CA SER A 67 -13.49 -1.96 -0.90
C SER A 67 -12.10 -1.70 -0.31
N SER A 68 -11.94 -0.65 0.52
CA SER A 68 -10.63 -0.18 0.95
C SER A 68 -10.40 -0.34 2.47
N PHE A 69 -9.24 0.15 2.90
CA PHE A 69 -8.81 0.25 4.31
C PHE A 69 -9.44 1.44 5.07
N ALA A 70 -10.31 2.20 4.45
CA ALA A 70 -11.05 3.31 5.06
C ALA A 70 -12.56 3.06 4.97
N GLN A 71 -13.32 3.82 5.76
CA GLN A 71 -14.77 3.83 5.76
C GLN A 71 -15.25 5.11 5.10
N GLY A 72 -16.23 5.01 4.25
CA GLY A 72 -16.89 6.11 3.54
C GLY A 72 -17.98 5.56 2.66
N GLN A 73 -18.72 6.46 1.98
CA GLN A 73 -19.79 6.09 1.07
C GLN A 73 -19.76 6.96 -0.18
N GLY A 74 -19.78 6.30 -1.34
CA GLY A 74 -19.82 6.98 -2.63
C GLY A 74 -18.53 7.77 -2.94
N LEU A 75 -17.41 7.42 -2.34
CA LEU A 75 -16.10 8.02 -2.59
C LEU A 75 -15.21 7.04 -3.35
N TYR A 76 -14.23 7.56 -4.07
CA TYR A 76 -13.06 6.79 -4.47
C TYR A 76 -11.90 7.09 -3.53
N ILE A 77 -11.01 6.09 -3.29
CA ILE A 77 -9.81 6.30 -2.51
C ILE A 77 -8.55 5.94 -3.32
N ILE A 78 -7.57 6.81 -3.26
CA ILE A 78 -6.26 6.59 -3.86
C ILE A 78 -5.46 5.67 -2.94
N TYR A 79 -5.16 4.47 -3.41
CA TYR A 79 -4.26 3.54 -2.73
C TYR A 79 -2.79 3.98 -2.86
N CYS A 80 -2.40 4.42 -4.05
CA CYS A 80 -1.04 4.87 -4.32
C CYS A 80 -1.02 5.82 -5.52
N ILE A 81 -0.17 6.84 -5.44
CA ILE A 81 0.32 7.62 -6.56
C ILE A 81 1.84 7.61 -6.49
N TRP A 82 2.49 7.18 -7.57
CA TRP A 82 3.93 7.03 -7.60
C TRP A 82 4.50 7.57 -8.92
N VAL A 83 5.55 8.39 -8.81
CA VAL A 83 6.37 8.82 -9.94
C VAL A 83 7.78 8.35 -9.66
N HIS A 84 8.34 7.53 -10.56
CA HIS A 84 9.65 6.95 -10.42
C HIS A 84 10.73 8.04 -10.29
N GLY A 85 11.48 8.00 -9.18
CA GLY A 85 12.42 9.04 -8.79
C GLY A 85 13.86 8.58 -8.62
N HIS A 86 14.18 7.32 -8.97
CA HIS A 86 15.52 6.77 -8.86
C HIS A 86 16.27 6.94 -10.17
N LYS A 87 17.62 7.04 -10.11
CA LYS A 87 18.49 7.02 -11.31
C LYS A 87 18.56 5.61 -11.90
N GLN A 88 18.46 4.58 -11.03
CA GLN A 88 18.48 3.17 -11.41
C GLN A 88 17.20 2.79 -12.16
N GLY A 89 17.27 1.80 -13.04
CA GLY A 89 16.16 1.30 -13.81
C GLY A 89 15.66 2.33 -14.85
N ARG A 90 14.41 2.73 -14.74
CA ARG A 90 13.73 3.58 -15.74
C ARG A 90 14.18 5.04 -15.77
N GLY A 91 14.93 5.50 -14.75
CA GLY A 91 15.38 6.88 -14.62
C GLY A 91 14.45 7.77 -13.80
N ASN A 92 14.86 9.00 -13.55
CA ASN A 92 14.11 9.94 -12.72
C ASN A 92 13.08 10.72 -13.54
N PHE A 93 11.80 10.57 -13.22
CA PHE A 93 10.67 11.27 -13.82
C PHE A 93 10.04 12.33 -12.91
N GLN A 94 10.56 12.50 -11.67
CA GLN A 94 10.06 13.51 -10.73
C GLN A 94 10.31 14.94 -11.27
N GLY A 95 9.48 15.88 -10.81
CA GLY A 95 9.58 17.29 -11.25
C GLY A 95 9.03 17.60 -12.64
N ARG A 96 8.51 16.61 -13.37
CA ARG A 96 7.99 16.75 -14.74
C ARG A 96 6.46 16.89 -14.83
N GLY A 97 5.78 17.14 -13.71
CA GLY A 97 4.32 17.31 -13.68
C GLY A 97 3.48 16.03 -13.72
N MET A 98 4.10 14.83 -13.75
CA MET A 98 3.37 13.56 -13.85
C MET A 98 2.42 13.32 -12.67
N GLY A 99 2.84 13.62 -11.44
CA GLY A 99 2.00 13.43 -10.25
C GLY A 99 0.70 14.23 -10.29
N PRO A 100 0.75 15.57 -10.48
CA PRO A 100 -0.47 16.38 -10.64
C PRO A 100 -1.35 15.95 -11.82
N ALA A 101 -0.76 15.51 -12.94
CA ALA A 101 -1.52 15.05 -14.11
C ALA A 101 -2.26 13.73 -13.82
N LEU A 102 -1.61 12.76 -13.17
CA LEU A 102 -2.21 11.51 -12.73
C LEU A 102 -3.36 11.77 -11.76
N LEU A 103 -3.16 12.68 -10.79
CA LEU A 103 -4.20 13.01 -9.82
C LEU A 103 -5.43 13.62 -10.48
N ARG A 104 -5.24 14.61 -11.37
CA ARG A 104 -6.36 15.21 -12.11
C ARG A 104 -7.12 14.19 -12.94
N ALA A 105 -6.41 13.34 -13.69
CA ALA A 105 -7.05 12.30 -14.48
C ALA A 105 -7.83 11.27 -13.64
N ALA A 106 -7.35 10.96 -12.44
CA ALA A 106 -8.09 10.09 -11.50
C ALA A 106 -9.31 10.79 -10.90
N GLU A 107 -9.21 12.09 -10.59
CA GLU A 107 -10.35 12.89 -10.09
C GLU A 107 -11.43 13.05 -11.16
N GLU A 108 -11.06 13.27 -12.41
CA GLU A 108 -11.97 13.36 -13.56
C GLU A 108 -12.71 12.02 -13.79
N ASP A 109 -11.95 10.92 -13.87
CA ASP A 109 -12.48 9.57 -14.02
C ASP A 109 -13.45 9.20 -12.86
N ALA A 110 -13.11 9.54 -11.62
CA ALA A 110 -13.98 9.30 -10.48
C ALA A 110 -15.29 10.12 -10.54
N ARG A 111 -15.25 11.37 -11.01
CA ARG A 111 -16.44 12.19 -11.22
C ARG A 111 -17.34 11.62 -12.31
N GLU A 112 -16.76 11.17 -13.43
CA GLU A 112 -17.51 10.52 -14.51
C GLU A 112 -18.20 9.24 -14.05
N LEU A 113 -17.59 8.53 -13.06
CA LEU A 113 -18.18 7.36 -12.41
C LEU A 113 -19.20 7.71 -11.30
N GLY A 114 -19.53 8.99 -11.12
CA GLY A 114 -20.53 9.44 -10.15
C GLY A 114 -20.03 9.53 -8.70
N ALA A 115 -18.72 9.55 -8.47
CA ALA A 115 -18.18 9.68 -7.13
C ALA A 115 -18.52 11.03 -6.50
N LYS A 116 -18.93 11.03 -5.22
CA LYS A 116 -19.18 12.22 -4.43
C LYS A 116 -17.92 12.92 -3.93
N GLY A 117 -16.76 12.27 -4.07
CA GLY A 117 -15.47 12.81 -3.68
C GLY A 117 -14.35 11.79 -3.84
N MET A 118 -13.12 12.26 -3.61
CA MET A 118 -11.94 11.40 -3.64
C MET A 118 -11.18 11.51 -2.33
N ALA A 119 -10.85 10.36 -1.75
CA ALA A 119 -10.01 10.23 -0.58
C ALA A 119 -8.57 9.87 -0.97
N ALA A 120 -7.61 10.19 -0.11
CA ALA A 120 -6.24 9.77 -0.21
C ALA A 120 -5.67 9.60 1.19
N TRP A 121 -4.66 8.77 1.35
CA TRP A 121 -3.89 8.75 2.57
C TRP A 121 -2.53 9.43 2.37
N GLY A 122 -1.94 9.91 3.46
CA GLY A 122 -0.63 10.51 3.37
C GLY A 122 0.11 10.50 4.69
N ILE A 123 1.43 10.43 4.61
CA ILE A 123 2.32 10.49 5.77
C ILE A 123 2.56 11.96 6.13
N LEU A 124 2.52 12.27 7.42
CA LEU A 124 2.75 13.63 7.93
C LEU A 124 4.22 14.07 7.87
N LEU A 125 5.13 13.13 7.61
CA LEU A 125 6.55 13.37 7.37
C LEU A 125 6.85 13.54 5.87
N PRO A 126 8.00 14.17 5.49
CA PRO A 126 8.32 14.49 4.10
C PRO A 126 8.87 13.31 3.29
N PHE A 127 8.25 12.13 3.45
CA PHE A 127 8.61 10.92 2.71
C PHE A 127 7.59 10.59 1.62
N PHE A 128 7.39 9.31 1.34
CA PHE A 128 6.42 8.78 0.39
C PHE A 128 4.98 9.19 0.74
N MET A 129 4.12 9.42 -0.26
CA MET A 129 2.70 9.80 -0.05
C MET A 129 2.55 10.96 0.95
N ARG A 130 3.18 12.10 0.66
CA ARG A 130 3.18 13.24 1.59
C ARG A 130 1.78 13.86 1.75
N ALA A 131 1.27 13.91 2.97
CA ALA A 131 -0.01 14.58 3.26
C ALA A 131 -0.01 16.05 2.84
N SER A 132 1.12 16.75 2.98
CA SER A 132 1.28 18.15 2.55
C SER A 132 1.15 18.33 1.03
N TRP A 133 1.53 17.33 0.24
CA TRP A 133 1.38 17.38 -1.22
C TRP A 133 -0.10 17.33 -1.61
N PHE A 134 -0.89 16.41 -1.05
CA PHE A 134 -2.33 16.34 -1.28
C PHE A 134 -3.06 17.61 -0.82
N LYS A 135 -2.66 18.20 0.30
CA LYS A 135 -3.23 19.47 0.76
C LYS A 135 -3.05 20.60 -0.27
N ARG A 136 -1.87 20.68 -0.91
CA ARG A 136 -1.63 21.63 -2.02
C ARG A 136 -2.45 21.35 -3.27
N GLN A 137 -3.01 20.13 -3.41
CA GLN A 137 -3.95 19.75 -4.48
C GLN A 137 -5.42 19.96 -4.07
N GLY A 138 -5.69 20.63 -2.95
CA GLY A 138 -7.04 20.94 -2.48
C GLY A 138 -7.69 19.87 -1.61
N TYR A 139 -6.92 18.91 -1.11
CA TYR A 139 -7.42 17.90 -0.17
C TYR A 139 -7.41 18.44 1.28
N HIS A 140 -8.46 18.13 2.01
CA HIS A 140 -8.60 18.46 3.43
C HIS A 140 -8.39 17.22 4.29
N LYS A 141 -7.92 17.39 5.52
CA LYS A 141 -7.79 16.29 6.47
C LYS A 141 -9.19 15.85 6.94
N ALA A 142 -9.53 14.59 6.75
CA ALA A 142 -10.73 13.97 7.27
C ALA A 142 -10.47 13.28 8.62
N ASP A 143 -9.38 12.48 8.70
CA ASP A 143 -9.07 11.69 9.88
C ASP A 143 -7.55 11.52 10.06
N ARG A 144 -7.13 10.97 11.20
CA ARG A 144 -5.71 10.68 11.50
C ARG A 144 -5.56 9.39 12.28
N MET A 145 -4.55 8.60 11.93
CA MET A 145 -4.12 7.40 12.67
C MET A 145 -2.58 7.40 12.78
N GLY A 146 -2.07 7.71 13.96
CA GLY A 146 -0.61 7.86 14.17
C GLY A 146 0.00 8.93 13.28
N MET A 147 0.95 8.54 12.44
CA MET A 147 1.63 9.41 11.48
C MET A 147 0.94 9.47 10.09
N GLN A 148 -0.19 8.80 9.92
CA GLN A 148 -0.96 8.78 8.69
C GLN A 148 -2.19 9.70 8.82
N ALA A 149 -2.38 10.58 7.85
CA ALA A 149 -3.59 11.36 7.67
C ALA A 149 -4.44 10.74 6.57
N LEU A 150 -5.73 10.65 6.80
CA LEU A 150 -6.72 10.45 5.76
C LEU A 150 -7.15 11.82 5.27
N LEU A 151 -7.01 12.04 3.98
CA LEU A 151 -7.30 13.28 3.30
C LEU A 151 -8.43 13.05 2.31
N TRP A 152 -9.19 14.09 1.99
CA TRP A 152 -10.27 13.97 1.03
C TRP A 152 -10.57 15.28 0.34
N LYS A 153 -11.20 15.20 -0.81
CA LYS A 153 -11.68 16.32 -1.63
C LYS A 153 -13.11 16.02 -2.05
N PRO A 154 -14.12 16.73 -1.51
CA PRO A 154 -15.50 16.54 -1.92
C PRO A 154 -15.71 17.03 -3.36
N PHE A 155 -16.57 16.35 -4.10
CA PHE A 155 -17.03 16.72 -5.42
C PHE A 155 -18.52 17.15 -5.40
N ALA A 156 -19.27 16.70 -4.40
CA ALA A 156 -20.69 17.02 -4.20
C ALA A 156 -20.91 17.63 -2.80
N GLN A 157 -21.96 18.42 -2.65
CA GLN A 157 -22.29 19.08 -1.38
C GLN A 157 -22.71 18.10 -0.28
N ASP A 158 -23.33 16.98 -0.66
CA ASP A 158 -23.79 15.92 0.24
C ASP A 158 -22.71 14.85 0.51
N ALA A 159 -21.47 15.08 0.08
CA ALA A 159 -20.35 14.17 0.39
C ALA A 159 -20.00 14.22 1.88
N ALA A 160 -19.79 13.05 2.49
CA ALA A 160 -19.36 12.92 3.86
C ALA A 160 -17.86 12.58 3.96
N PRO A 161 -17.12 13.12 4.96
CA PRO A 161 -15.70 12.82 5.13
C PRO A 161 -15.49 11.35 5.51
N PRO A 162 -14.46 10.69 4.94
CA PRO A 162 -14.13 9.31 5.27
C PRO A 162 -13.42 9.20 6.62
N GLN A 163 -13.40 7.98 7.16
CA GLN A 163 -12.72 7.64 8.41
C GLN A 163 -11.81 6.43 8.22
N TRP A 164 -10.77 6.29 9.03
CA TRP A 164 -9.97 5.07 9.08
C TRP A 164 -10.74 3.91 9.69
N VAL A 165 -10.61 2.72 9.11
CA VAL A 165 -10.89 1.49 9.86
C VAL A 165 -9.80 1.34 10.92
N ARG A 166 -10.20 1.32 12.19
CA ARG A 166 -9.27 1.26 13.32
C ARG A 166 -8.88 -0.19 13.63
N PRO A 167 -7.61 -0.44 14.08
CA PRO A 167 -7.23 -1.73 14.63
C PRO A 167 -8.17 -2.15 15.76
N ARG A 168 -8.65 -3.40 15.70
CA ARG A 168 -9.60 -3.97 16.69
C ARG A 168 -8.93 -4.94 17.63
N LYS A 169 -7.92 -5.68 17.12
CA LYS A 169 -7.14 -6.65 17.88
C LYS A 169 -5.69 -6.64 17.38
N LYS A 170 -4.81 -7.28 18.09
CA LYS A 170 -3.41 -7.48 17.75
C LYS A 170 -3.04 -8.96 17.91
N PRO A 171 -2.01 -9.47 17.21
CA PRO A 171 -1.50 -10.81 17.39
C PRO A 171 -1.06 -11.06 18.82
N GLU A 172 -1.39 -12.23 19.34
CA GLU A 172 -1.00 -12.67 20.68
C GLU A 172 0.36 -13.35 20.67
N ARG A 173 0.96 -13.45 21.84
CA ARG A 173 2.18 -14.22 22.05
C ARG A 173 1.82 -15.65 22.40
N ILE A 174 2.59 -16.59 21.83
CA ILE A 174 2.47 -18.01 22.16
C ILE A 174 3.65 -18.37 23.10
N PRO A 175 3.38 -18.87 24.32
CA PRO A 175 4.43 -19.30 25.24
C PRO A 175 5.35 -20.35 24.60
N GLY A 176 6.65 -20.22 24.81
CA GLY A 176 7.66 -21.15 24.28
C GLY A 176 8.02 -20.98 22.79
N GLN A 177 7.35 -20.07 22.09
CA GLN A 177 7.60 -19.81 20.66
C GLN A 177 7.73 -18.30 20.40
N VAL A 178 8.38 -17.95 19.29
CA VAL A 178 8.38 -16.59 18.74
C VAL A 178 7.42 -16.57 17.55
N THR A 179 6.35 -15.79 17.66
CA THR A 179 5.39 -15.61 16.56
C THR A 179 5.83 -14.49 15.62
N VAL A 180 5.75 -14.73 14.32
CA VAL A 180 5.94 -13.75 13.25
C VAL A 180 4.63 -13.67 12.49
N THR A 181 3.78 -12.71 12.84
CA THR A 181 2.46 -12.53 12.19
C THR A 181 2.55 -11.40 11.17
N ALA A 182 2.26 -11.72 9.91
CA ALA A 182 2.30 -10.76 8.81
C ALA A 182 0.92 -10.65 8.13
N PHE A 183 0.44 -9.43 7.99
CA PHE A 183 -0.81 -9.09 7.31
C PHE A 183 -0.51 -8.68 5.88
N LEU A 184 -1.24 -9.23 4.93
CA LEU A 184 -1.01 -9.01 3.50
C LEU A 184 -2.33 -8.68 2.79
N THR A 185 -2.44 -7.45 2.31
CA THR A 185 -3.51 -7.08 1.35
C THR A 185 -3.07 -7.30 -0.09
N GLY A 186 -1.80 -7.07 -0.40
CA GLY A 186 -1.22 -7.28 -1.72
C GLY A 186 -1.06 -6.02 -2.58
N TRP A 187 -1.77 -4.92 -2.32
CA TRP A 187 -1.80 -3.74 -3.18
C TRP A 187 -0.45 -3.00 -3.33
N CYS A 188 0.45 -3.14 -2.37
CA CYS A 188 1.73 -2.41 -2.32
C CYS A 188 2.92 -3.36 -2.34
N PRO A 189 3.69 -3.47 -3.44
CA PRO A 189 4.85 -4.36 -3.50
C PRO A 189 5.88 -4.11 -2.40
N ALA A 190 6.05 -2.86 -1.95
CA ALA A 190 6.94 -2.56 -0.82
C ALA A 190 6.47 -3.21 0.50
N GLN A 191 5.15 -3.30 0.75
CA GLN A 191 4.63 -4.03 1.90
C GLN A 191 4.71 -5.54 1.69
N ASN A 192 4.48 -6.00 0.46
CA ASN A 192 4.61 -7.41 0.09
C ASN A 192 6.05 -7.91 0.30
N LEU A 193 7.08 -7.08 0.05
CA LEU A 193 8.47 -7.37 0.39
C LEU A 193 8.66 -7.65 1.88
N ALA A 194 8.04 -6.85 2.75
CA ALA A 194 8.13 -7.08 4.20
C ALA A 194 7.52 -8.43 4.59
N TYR A 195 6.41 -8.81 3.95
CA TYR A 195 5.77 -10.12 4.15
C TYR A 195 6.68 -11.27 3.71
N GLU A 196 7.20 -11.24 2.48
CA GLU A 196 8.08 -12.31 1.97
C GLU A 196 9.38 -12.43 2.77
N ARG A 197 10.01 -11.31 3.12
CA ARG A 197 11.19 -11.30 3.98
C ARG A 197 10.90 -11.85 5.37
N ALA A 198 9.73 -11.57 5.95
CA ALA A 198 9.33 -12.09 7.24
C ALA A 198 9.09 -13.60 7.20
N LYS A 199 8.42 -14.10 6.17
CA LYS A 199 8.20 -15.53 5.91
C LYS A 199 9.53 -16.27 5.79
N ARG A 200 10.45 -15.75 4.97
CA ARG A 200 11.79 -16.33 4.76
C ARG A 200 12.61 -16.31 6.06
N ALA A 201 12.64 -15.18 6.77
CA ALA A 201 13.37 -15.08 8.04
C ALA A 201 12.85 -16.07 9.09
N ALA A 202 11.53 -16.28 9.18
CA ALA A 202 10.96 -17.24 10.11
C ALA A 202 11.37 -18.68 9.75
N ALA A 203 11.30 -19.06 8.48
CA ALA A 203 11.67 -20.39 8.01
C ALA A 203 13.14 -20.76 8.30
N GLU A 204 14.03 -19.79 8.31
CA GLU A 204 15.48 -19.97 8.60
C GLU A 204 15.80 -20.10 10.09
N MET A 205 14.89 -19.73 11.01
CA MET A 205 15.15 -19.61 12.45
C MET A 205 14.74 -20.84 13.26
N GLY A 206 14.32 -21.92 12.61
CA GLY A 206 14.00 -23.20 13.22
C GLY A 206 12.60 -23.27 13.87
N GLU A 207 12.29 -24.42 14.45
CA GLU A 207 10.93 -24.84 14.87
C GLU A 207 10.29 -23.96 15.96
N ARG A 208 11.12 -23.22 16.72
CA ARG A 208 10.60 -22.27 17.72
C ARG A 208 10.11 -20.94 17.16
N VAL A 209 10.19 -20.74 15.86
CA VAL A 209 9.67 -19.56 15.18
C VAL A 209 8.52 -19.97 14.29
N VAL A 210 7.33 -19.46 14.58
CA VAL A 210 6.12 -19.75 13.82
C VAL A 210 5.76 -18.53 12.98
N PHE A 211 5.61 -18.74 11.67
CA PHE A 211 5.10 -17.73 10.76
C PHE A 211 3.59 -17.91 10.57
N GLU A 212 2.86 -16.83 10.74
CA GLU A 212 1.42 -16.75 10.49
C GLU A 212 1.15 -15.64 9.48
N GLY A 213 0.68 -16.01 8.29
CA GLY A 213 0.24 -15.08 7.25
C GLY A 213 -1.27 -14.87 7.34
N ILE A 214 -1.71 -13.62 7.44
CA ILE A 214 -3.13 -13.24 7.48
C ILE A 214 -3.47 -12.50 6.20
N ASP A 215 -4.36 -13.10 5.39
CA ASP A 215 -4.85 -12.50 4.16
C ASP A 215 -5.91 -11.45 4.46
N THR A 216 -5.55 -10.18 4.32
CA THR A 216 -6.42 -9.02 4.52
C THR A 216 -6.99 -8.46 3.21
N LEU A 217 -6.74 -9.11 2.07
CA LEU A 217 -7.52 -8.95 0.86
C LEU A 217 -8.94 -9.52 1.06
N ASP A 218 -9.07 -10.57 1.89
CA ASP A 218 -10.36 -10.99 2.43
C ASP A 218 -10.94 -9.89 3.33
N ARG A 219 -12.06 -9.31 2.90
CA ARG A 219 -12.73 -8.21 3.59
C ARG A 219 -13.15 -8.57 5.02
N LYS A 220 -13.55 -9.81 5.27
CA LYS A 220 -13.94 -10.30 6.60
C LYS A 220 -12.74 -10.30 7.54
N GLN A 221 -11.61 -10.86 7.10
CA GLN A 221 -10.36 -10.85 7.84
C GLN A 221 -9.89 -9.41 8.12
N PHE A 222 -9.89 -8.56 7.09
CA PHE A 222 -9.53 -7.14 7.28
C PHE A 222 -10.39 -6.46 8.34
N LEU A 223 -11.72 -6.60 8.30
CA LEU A 223 -12.63 -5.96 9.25
C LEU A 223 -12.53 -6.55 10.66
N GLU A 224 -12.20 -7.82 10.78
CA GLU A 224 -11.97 -8.49 12.04
C GLU A 224 -10.75 -7.92 12.78
N TRP A 225 -9.65 -7.67 12.07
CA TRP A 225 -8.41 -7.15 12.63
C TRP A 225 -8.34 -5.62 12.63
N GLY A 226 -8.91 -4.97 11.63
CA GLY A 226 -8.73 -3.54 11.36
C GLY A 226 -7.30 -3.18 10.93
N LEU A 227 -6.58 -4.16 10.38
CA LEU A 227 -5.19 -4.04 9.92
C LEU A 227 -5.13 -4.45 8.45
N SER A 228 -4.59 -3.60 7.58
CA SER A 228 -4.40 -3.86 6.15
C SER A 228 -3.09 -4.60 5.91
N ASP A 229 -1.98 -3.90 6.05
CA ASP A 229 -0.63 -4.44 5.89
C ASP A 229 0.15 -4.14 7.15
N ALA A 230 0.66 -5.16 7.82
CA ALA A 230 1.40 -5.00 9.06
C ALA A 230 2.30 -6.21 9.33
N LEU A 231 3.37 -6.00 10.09
CA LEU A 231 4.26 -7.05 10.55
C LEU A 231 4.37 -6.97 12.09
N TYR A 232 4.17 -8.09 12.75
CA TYR A 232 4.36 -8.24 14.18
C TYR A 232 5.38 -9.34 14.46
N ILE A 233 6.23 -9.13 15.45
CA ILE A 233 7.14 -10.15 15.97
C ILE A 233 6.87 -10.27 17.47
N ASP A 234 6.43 -11.45 17.89
CA ASP A 234 6.10 -11.75 19.27
C ASP A 234 5.09 -10.74 19.85
N GLY A 235 3.98 -10.50 19.12
CA GLY A 235 2.91 -9.56 19.47
C GLY A 235 3.30 -8.08 19.45
N ARG A 236 4.53 -7.72 19.04
CA ARG A 236 5.00 -6.34 18.94
C ARG A 236 5.05 -5.87 17.49
N PRO A 237 4.44 -4.73 17.15
CA PRO A 237 4.48 -4.22 15.79
C PRO A 237 5.91 -3.85 15.39
N VAL A 238 6.29 -4.28 14.21
CA VAL A 238 7.46 -3.75 13.50
C VAL A 238 7.03 -2.45 12.85
N ARG A 239 7.66 -1.34 13.23
CA ARG A 239 7.27 0.00 12.74
C ARG A 239 7.28 0.05 11.22
N THR A 240 6.22 0.58 10.67
CA THR A 240 6.09 0.88 9.25
C THR A 240 7.00 2.04 8.84
N GLY A 241 7.60 1.90 7.70
CA GLY A 241 8.51 2.82 7.03
C GLY A 241 8.93 2.16 5.72
N PRO A 242 10.12 2.42 5.21
CA PRO A 242 10.69 1.58 4.17
C PRO A 242 10.67 0.11 4.60
N PRO A 243 10.40 -0.85 3.70
CA PRO A 243 10.32 -2.27 4.05
C PRO A 243 11.57 -2.70 4.82
N PRO A 244 11.44 -3.35 5.98
CA PRO A 244 12.60 -3.81 6.72
C PRO A 244 13.39 -4.82 5.90
N SER A 245 14.72 -4.75 5.94
CA SER A 245 15.57 -5.75 5.30
C SER A 245 15.40 -7.12 5.97
N LEU A 246 15.67 -8.19 5.23
CA LEU A 246 15.68 -9.57 5.74
C LEU A 246 16.57 -9.69 6.99
N GLU A 247 17.76 -9.10 6.96
CA GLU A 247 18.69 -9.09 8.10
C GLU A 247 18.12 -8.39 9.34
N LYS A 248 17.43 -7.25 9.14
CA LYS A 248 16.77 -6.55 10.24
C LYS A 248 15.68 -7.41 10.88
N ILE A 249 14.88 -8.12 10.07
CA ILE A 249 13.84 -9.02 10.58
C ILE A 249 14.49 -10.19 11.35
N ARG A 250 15.53 -10.82 10.80
CA ARG A 250 16.32 -11.87 11.49
C ARG A 250 16.80 -11.41 12.86
N LYS A 251 17.40 -10.22 12.95
CA LYS A 251 17.88 -9.63 14.22
C LYS A 251 16.75 -9.43 15.23
N LEU A 252 15.56 -9.00 14.77
CA LEU A 252 14.39 -8.83 15.64
C LEU A 252 13.89 -10.18 16.19
N ILE A 253 13.81 -11.22 15.35
CA ILE A 253 13.43 -12.57 15.76
C ILE A 253 14.45 -13.15 16.74
N ALA A 254 15.75 -13.11 16.42
CA ALA A 254 16.82 -13.61 17.26
C ALA A 254 16.83 -12.98 18.66
N LYS A 255 16.52 -11.69 18.76
CA LYS A 255 16.38 -10.99 20.05
C LYS A 255 15.27 -11.58 20.91
N LYS A 256 14.23 -12.15 20.30
CA LYS A 256 13.10 -12.77 20.99
C LYS A 256 13.34 -14.23 21.36
N LEU A 257 14.20 -14.92 20.61
CA LEU A 257 14.59 -16.30 20.89
C LEU A 257 15.51 -16.41 22.12
N LYS A 258 16.39 -15.44 22.37
CA LYS A 258 17.35 -15.46 23.49
C LYS A 258 16.73 -15.73 24.88
N PRO A 259 15.59 -15.10 25.27
CA PRO A 259 14.95 -15.41 26.55
C PRO A 259 14.34 -16.82 26.64
N LEU A 260 14.03 -17.45 25.51
CA LEU A 260 13.44 -18.80 25.44
C LEU A 260 14.52 -19.90 25.53
N SER A 261 15.78 -19.53 25.49
CA SER A 261 16.94 -20.46 25.54
C SER A 261 17.53 -20.56 26.92
N ARG A 262 16.99 -19.83 27.90
CA ARG A 262 17.30 -19.87 29.33
C ARG A 262 16.17 -20.56 30.09
#